data_f1d2a5d79fbf73c768d3b6ecd6b7194c
#
_entry.id   f1d2a5d79fbf73c768d3b6ecd6b7194c
#
_cell.length_a   1.000
_cell.length_b   1.000
_cell.length_c   1.000
_cell.angle_alpha   90.00
_cell.angle_beta   90.00
_cell.angle_gamma   90.00
#
_symmetry.space_group_name_H-M   'P 1'
#
loop_
_entity.id
_entity.type
_entity.pdbx_description
1 polymer ?
#
loop_
_entity_poly.entity_id
_entity_poly.type
_entity_poly.pdbx_seq_one_letter_code
_entity_poly.pdbx_strand_id
1 'polypeptide(L)'
;MKTLSRLSLILIILSATALRGAEPLSFRNDVLPVLSKVGCNGGGCHGSLAGKGGFRLSLNAYDPATDHYNITREMRGRRIEPSAPARSLFVIKPTAAVRHKGGKVIREDSAEYRILTDWIRQGAPGPSAKDAKLERLVVSPGESVLKKGDSLQLKVTASFSDGSSRDVTRWARFASTDAAIAEIDEKTGKVSVLGYGEGSFTAWYSGRIAIARVTSPWPNEIEKEVFSQAPKRNVIDERVIDQLLSLIHISEPTRRYAISYSGVG
;
A
#
# COMPACT_ATOMS: atom_id res chain seq x y z
N MET A 1 69.56 -4.08 -41.40
CA MET A 1 68.38 -3.19 -41.33
C MET A 1 67.16 -4.08 -41.27
N LYS A 2 66.59 -4.29 -40.05
CA LYS A 2 65.39 -5.14 -39.86
C LYS A 2 64.31 -4.26 -39.29
N THR A 3 63.27 -3.99 -40.06
CA THR A 3 62.06 -3.25 -39.63
C THR A 3 61.11 -4.20 -38.96
N LEU A 4 60.89 -3.97 -37.63
CA LEU A 4 59.88 -4.67 -36.83
C LEU A 4 58.52 -3.97 -37.05
N SER A 5 57.60 -4.71 -37.68
CA SER A 5 56.18 -4.33 -37.78
C SER A 5 55.49 -4.55 -36.44
N ARG A 6 54.95 -3.51 -35.81
CA ARG A 6 54.12 -3.60 -34.63
C ARG A 6 52.66 -3.84 -35.02
N LEU A 7 52.19 -5.07 -34.85
CA LEU A 7 50.77 -5.40 -34.95
C LEU A 7 50.08 -4.93 -33.66
N SER A 8 49.27 -3.87 -33.73
CA SER A 8 48.39 -3.43 -32.65
C SER A 8 47.16 -4.30 -32.65
N LEU A 9 47.04 -5.15 -31.63
CA LEU A 9 45.86 -5.97 -31.36
C LEU A 9 44.81 -5.09 -30.67
N ILE A 10 43.79 -4.63 -31.40
CA ILE A 10 42.64 -3.91 -30.86
C ILE A 10 41.69 -4.96 -30.26
N LEU A 11 41.68 -5.03 -28.93
CA LEU A 11 40.74 -5.85 -28.18
C LEU A 11 39.39 -5.13 -28.10
N ILE A 12 38.45 -5.53 -28.96
CA ILE A 12 37.07 -5.04 -28.91
C ILE A 12 36.38 -5.75 -27.76
N ILE A 13 36.25 -5.05 -26.60
CA ILE A 13 35.43 -5.49 -25.48
C ILE A 13 33.97 -5.27 -25.88
N LEU A 14 33.29 -6.30 -26.37
CA LEU A 14 31.84 -6.33 -26.54
C LEU A 14 31.22 -6.33 -25.15
N SER A 15 30.82 -5.16 -24.68
CA SER A 15 29.97 -5.04 -23.49
C SER A 15 28.60 -5.64 -23.81
N ALA A 16 28.41 -6.90 -23.48
CA ALA A 16 27.10 -7.53 -23.47
C ALA A 16 26.25 -6.84 -22.41
N THR A 17 25.53 -5.80 -22.80
CA THR A 17 24.40 -5.30 -21.99
C THR A 17 23.36 -6.43 -22.00
N ALA A 18 23.41 -7.26 -20.95
CA ALA A 18 22.35 -8.21 -20.70
C ALA A 18 21.03 -7.42 -20.66
N LEU A 19 20.16 -7.61 -21.66
CA LEU A 19 18.76 -7.23 -21.54
C LEU A 19 18.24 -7.92 -20.26
N ARG A 20 18.18 -7.18 -19.17
CA ARG A 20 17.43 -7.62 -17.99
C ARG A 20 15.99 -7.74 -18.47
N GLY A 21 15.57 -8.94 -18.81
CA GLY A 21 14.17 -9.25 -19.00
C GLY A 21 13.43 -8.76 -17.77
N ALA A 22 12.27 -8.11 -17.95
CA ALA A 22 11.46 -7.68 -16.81
C ALA A 22 11.23 -8.88 -15.89
N GLU A 23 11.51 -8.71 -14.59
CA GLU A 23 11.26 -9.74 -13.58
C GLU A 23 9.81 -10.23 -13.70
N PRO A 24 9.59 -11.56 -13.61
CA PRO A 24 8.23 -12.08 -13.69
C PRO A 24 7.36 -11.50 -12.59
N LEU A 25 6.19 -11.00 -13.00
CA LEU A 25 5.22 -10.43 -12.06
C LEU A 25 4.66 -11.53 -11.16
N SER A 26 4.72 -11.32 -9.86
CA SER A 26 4.09 -12.19 -8.87
C SER A 26 2.59 -11.93 -8.81
N PHE A 27 1.78 -12.98 -8.92
CA PHE A 27 0.35 -12.85 -8.71
C PHE A 27 0.02 -12.31 -7.32
N ARG A 28 0.73 -12.81 -6.29
CA ARG A 28 0.54 -12.44 -4.89
C ARG A 28 0.97 -11.01 -4.60
N ASN A 29 2.13 -10.59 -5.11
CA ASN A 29 2.78 -9.36 -4.69
C ASN A 29 2.58 -8.17 -5.66
N ASP A 30 2.12 -8.45 -6.89
CA ASP A 30 1.92 -7.41 -7.91
C ASP A 30 0.46 -7.35 -8.39
N VAL A 31 -0.19 -8.48 -8.69
CA VAL A 31 -1.56 -8.49 -9.22
C VAL A 31 -2.62 -8.31 -8.13
N LEU A 32 -2.56 -9.08 -7.05
CA LEU A 32 -3.54 -8.98 -5.96
C LEU A 32 -3.59 -7.60 -5.30
N PRO A 33 -2.46 -6.90 -5.06
CA PRO A 33 -2.48 -5.53 -4.57
C PRO A 33 -3.21 -4.56 -5.50
N VAL A 34 -3.06 -4.71 -6.83
CA VAL A 34 -3.82 -3.93 -7.81
C VAL A 34 -5.32 -4.16 -7.63
N LEU A 35 -5.77 -5.43 -7.57
CA LEU A 35 -7.19 -5.77 -7.41
C LEU A 35 -7.77 -5.23 -6.10
N SER A 36 -6.99 -5.29 -5.03
CA SER A 36 -7.38 -4.75 -3.72
C SER A 36 -7.47 -3.23 -3.75
N LYS A 37 -6.50 -2.55 -4.37
CA LYS A 37 -6.45 -1.09 -4.48
C LYS A 37 -7.65 -0.53 -5.24
N VAL A 38 -8.01 -1.13 -6.36
CA VAL A 38 -9.15 -0.67 -7.18
C VAL A 38 -10.50 -1.24 -6.70
N GLY A 39 -10.50 -2.02 -5.61
CA GLY A 39 -11.71 -2.51 -4.94
C GLY A 39 -12.37 -3.72 -5.60
N CYS A 40 -11.73 -4.40 -6.55
CA CYS A 40 -12.30 -5.56 -7.24
C CYS A 40 -12.68 -6.69 -6.28
N ASN A 41 -11.84 -6.97 -5.27
CA ASN A 41 -12.05 -8.01 -4.26
C ASN A 41 -12.71 -7.49 -2.96
N GLY A 42 -13.28 -6.30 -3.00
CA GLY A 42 -14.10 -5.78 -1.90
C GLY A 42 -15.48 -6.43 -1.83
N GLY A 43 -16.11 -6.40 -0.64
CA GLY A 43 -17.41 -7.03 -0.37
C GLY A 43 -18.56 -6.51 -1.25
N GLY A 44 -18.50 -5.25 -1.72
CA GLY A 44 -19.49 -4.68 -2.65
C GLY A 44 -19.29 -5.09 -4.12
N CYS A 45 -18.18 -5.76 -4.44
CA CYS A 45 -17.81 -6.22 -5.77
C CYS A 45 -17.65 -7.74 -5.82
N HIS A 46 -16.50 -8.24 -6.25
CA HIS A 46 -16.28 -9.69 -6.44
C HIS A 46 -15.87 -10.43 -5.15
N GLY A 47 -15.55 -9.70 -4.06
CA GLY A 47 -15.18 -10.29 -2.77
C GLY A 47 -16.35 -10.71 -1.89
N SER A 48 -17.61 -10.52 -2.32
CA SER A 48 -18.77 -11.06 -1.62
C SER A 48 -18.86 -12.59 -1.79
N LEU A 49 -19.58 -13.27 -0.89
CA LEU A 49 -19.69 -14.73 -0.91
C LEU A 49 -20.21 -15.29 -2.25
N ALA A 50 -21.19 -14.63 -2.85
CA ALA A 50 -21.74 -15.00 -4.16
C ALA A 50 -20.93 -14.42 -5.34
N GLY A 51 -19.98 -13.53 -5.11
CA GLY A 51 -19.34 -12.74 -6.15
C GLY A 51 -20.30 -11.76 -6.81
N LYS A 52 -19.92 -11.22 -7.96
CA LYS A 52 -20.77 -10.35 -8.77
C LYS A 52 -20.71 -10.74 -10.23
N GLY A 53 -21.90 -10.98 -10.84
CA GLY A 53 -21.99 -11.40 -12.23
C GLY A 53 -21.34 -12.76 -12.54
N GLY A 54 -21.37 -13.70 -11.60
CA GLY A 54 -20.77 -15.02 -11.72
C GLY A 54 -19.22 -15.02 -11.66
N PHE A 55 -18.62 -13.94 -11.18
CA PHE A 55 -17.19 -13.86 -10.90
C PHE A 55 -16.97 -13.57 -9.43
N ARG A 56 -16.20 -14.42 -8.76
CA ARG A 56 -15.87 -14.34 -7.34
C ARG A 56 -14.38 -14.22 -7.15
N LEU A 57 -13.98 -13.35 -6.23
CA LEU A 57 -12.63 -13.26 -5.67
C LEU A 57 -12.71 -13.44 -4.15
N SER A 58 -11.63 -13.85 -3.53
CA SER A 58 -11.55 -13.87 -2.08
C SER A 58 -11.55 -12.43 -1.52
N LEU A 59 -12.24 -12.23 -0.40
CA LEU A 59 -12.32 -10.91 0.23
C LEU A 59 -10.93 -10.43 0.63
N ASN A 60 -10.53 -9.26 0.13
CA ASN A 60 -9.22 -8.65 0.39
C ASN A 60 -8.02 -9.58 0.05
N ALA A 61 -8.18 -10.47 -0.93
CA ALA A 61 -7.14 -11.37 -1.44
C ALA A 61 -6.61 -12.38 -0.39
N TYR A 62 -7.48 -12.89 0.50
CA TYR A 62 -7.05 -13.86 1.52
C TYR A 62 -6.69 -15.23 0.95
N ASP A 63 -7.24 -15.62 -0.20
CA ASP A 63 -6.99 -16.92 -0.87
C ASP A 63 -6.46 -16.72 -2.31
N PRO A 64 -5.16 -16.48 -2.47
CA PRO A 64 -4.56 -16.25 -3.77
C PRO A 64 -4.69 -17.39 -4.76
N ALA A 65 -4.75 -18.64 -4.28
CA ALA A 65 -4.85 -19.82 -5.15
C ALA A 65 -6.23 -19.90 -5.80
N THR A 66 -7.29 -19.72 -5.01
CA THR A 66 -8.68 -19.66 -5.51
C THR A 66 -8.87 -18.44 -6.41
N ASP A 67 -8.33 -17.28 -6.06
CA ASP A 67 -8.42 -16.08 -6.90
C ASP A 67 -7.78 -16.30 -8.28
N HIS A 68 -6.58 -16.87 -8.31
CA HIS A 68 -5.91 -17.19 -9.56
C HIS A 68 -6.73 -18.19 -10.40
N TYR A 69 -7.23 -19.24 -9.79
CA TYR A 69 -8.08 -20.23 -10.48
C TYR A 69 -9.33 -19.56 -11.07
N ASN A 70 -10.02 -18.75 -10.29
CA ASN A 70 -11.25 -18.06 -10.72
C ASN A 70 -10.97 -17.07 -11.86
N ILE A 71 -9.81 -16.43 -11.89
CA ILE A 71 -9.42 -15.53 -12.98
C ILE A 71 -9.04 -16.33 -14.24
N THR A 72 -8.23 -17.39 -14.10
CA THR A 72 -7.54 -18.00 -15.24
C THR A 72 -8.21 -19.27 -15.77
N ARG A 73 -8.98 -20.03 -14.95
CA ARG A 73 -9.51 -21.35 -15.30
C ARG A 73 -11.01 -21.45 -15.24
N GLU A 74 -11.66 -20.80 -14.27
CA GLU A 74 -13.12 -20.88 -14.13
C GLU A 74 -13.83 -20.43 -15.40
N MET A 75 -15.01 -21.00 -15.67
CA MET A 75 -15.81 -20.72 -16.87
C MET A 75 -15.03 -20.92 -18.18
N ARG A 76 -14.22 -21.98 -18.24
CA ARG A 76 -13.36 -22.35 -19.37
C ARG A 76 -12.28 -21.31 -19.69
N GLY A 77 -11.80 -20.58 -18.70
CA GLY A 77 -10.72 -19.59 -18.85
C GLY A 77 -11.07 -18.34 -19.63
N ARG A 78 -12.36 -18.10 -19.93
CA ARG A 78 -12.82 -17.00 -20.81
C ARG A 78 -12.41 -15.59 -20.38
N ARG A 79 -11.90 -15.43 -19.14
CA ARG A 79 -11.54 -14.11 -18.62
C ARG A 79 -10.18 -13.64 -19.09
N ILE A 80 -9.33 -14.56 -19.53
CA ILE A 80 -7.94 -14.29 -19.93
C ILE A 80 -7.75 -14.62 -21.42
N GLU A 81 -7.11 -13.73 -22.15
CA GLU A 81 -6.72 -13.92 -23.55
C GLU A 81 -5.20 -13.69 -23.68
N PRO A 82 -4.38 -14.74 -23.54
CA PRO A 82 -2.91 -14.59 -23.53
C PRO A 82 -2.34 -14.07 -24.83
N SER A 83 -2.98 -14.38 -25.98
CA SER A 83 -2.52 -13.91 -27.30
C SER A 83 -2.81 -12.42 -27.52
N ALA A 84 -3.78 -11.86 -26.79
CA ALA A 84 -4.15 -10.45 -26.85
C ALA A 84 -4.54 -9.93 -25.46
N PRO A 85 -3.58 -9.76 -24.53
CA PRO A 85 -3.84 -9.44 -23.12
C PRO A 85 -4.80 -8.29 -22.89
N ALA A 86 -4.68 -7.22 -23.67
CA ALA A 86 -5.57 -6.06 -23.63
C ALA A 86 -7.04 -6.37 -23.96
N ARG A 87 -7.33 -7.51 -24.63
CA ARG A 87 -8.68 -7.97 -24.98
C ARG A 87 -9.29 -8.93 -23.95
N SER A 88 -8.53 -9.30 -22.93
CA SER A 88 -9.02 -10.14 -21.83
C SER A 88 -10.24 -9.50 -21.15
N LEU A 89 -11.30 -10.27 -20.91
CA LEU A 89 -12.46 -9.79 -20.14
C LEU A 89 -12.06 -9.23 -18.77
N PHE A 90 -11.01 -9.79 -18.19
CA PHE A 90 -10.40 -9.35 -16.93
C PHE A 90 -9.82 -7.93 -17.01
N VAL A 91 -9.50 -7.45 -18.21
CA VAL A 91 -8.97 -6.10 -18.48
C VAL A 91 -10.04 -5.17 -19.03
N ILE A 92 -10.81 -5.60 -20.05
CA ILE A 92 -11.77 -4.74 -20.73
C ILE A 92 -13.02 -4.40 -19.89
N LYS A 93 -13.33 -5.23 -18.87
CA LYS A 93 -14.42 -4.93 -17.93
C LYS A 93 -14.08 -3.75 -17.00
N PRO A 94 -12.97 -3.78 -16.23
CA PRO A 94 -12.63 -2.69 -15.33
C PRO A 94 -12.23 -1.39 -16.03
N THR A 95 -11.82 -1.44 -17.32
CA THR A 95 -11.59 -0.24 -18.15
C THR A 95 -12.89 0.32 -18.75
N ALA A 96 -14.02 -0.37 -18.59
CA ALA A 96 -15.31 -0.05 -19.18
C ALA A 96 -15.31 -0.05 -20.73
N ALA A 97 -14.33 -0.69 -21.38
CA ALA A 97 -14.34 -0.97 -22.82
C ALA A 97 -15.56 -1.85 -23.21
N VAL A 98 -16.05 -2.64 -22.26
CA VAL A 98 -17.37 -3.28 -22.34
C VAL A 98 -18.16 -3.01 -21.06
N ARG A 99 -19.49 -3.11 -21.12
CA ARG A 99 -20.38 -2.79 -20.00
C ARG A 99 -19.95 -3.51 -18.72
N HIS A 100 -19.69 -2.75 -17.66
CA HIS A 100 -19.31 -3.21 -16.32
C HIS A 100 -20.16 -2.47 -15.26
N LYS A 101 -20.88 -3.23 -14.41
CA LYS A 101 -21.73 -2.63 -13.36
C LYS A 101 -20.92 -1.87 -12.29
N GLY A 102 -19.62 -2.20 -12.13
CA GLY A 102 -18.70 -1.48 -11.24
C GLY A 102 -18.17 -0.17 -11.83
N GLY A 103 -18.54 0.17 -13.08
CA GLY A 103 -18.02 1.35 -13.78
C GLY A 103 -16.56 1.18 -14.25
N LYS A 104 -15.95 2.31 -14.64
CA LYS A 104 -14.53 2.39 -15.00
C LYS A 104 -13.71 2.56 -13.73
N VAL A 105 -12.97 1.53 -13.35
CA VAL A 105 -12.11 1.51 -12.13
C VAL A 105 -10.62 1.47 -12.47
N ILE A 106 -10.26 1.14 -13.72
CA ILE A 106 -8.88 1.13 -14.22
C ILE A 106 -8.82 2.02 -15.48
N ARG A 107 -7.80 2.84 -15.58
CA ARG A 107 -7.49 3.63 -16.77
C ARG A 107 -6.45 2.89 -17.62
N GLU A 108 -6.57 2.93 -18.94
CA GLU A 108 -5.68 2.21 -19.86
C GLU A 108 -4.23 2.75 -19.86
N ASP A 109 -4.03 4.01 -19.43
CA ASP A 109 -2.70 4.62 -19.26
C ASP A 109 -2.10 4.40 -17.87
N SER A 110 -2.78 3.67 -16.98
CA SER A 110 -2.40 3.48 -15.59
C SER A 110 -1.39 2.35 -15.38
N ALA A 111 -0.70 2.36 -14.22
CA ALA A 111 0.17 1.27 -13.83
C ALA A 111 -0.63 -0.01 -13.53
N GLU A 112 -1.84 0.12 -13.02
CA GLU A 112 -2.79 -0.98 -12.79
C GLU A 112 -3.05 -1.76 -14.08
N TYR A 113 -3.35 -1.04 -15.15
CA TYR A 113 -3.57 -1.62 -16.47
C TYR A 113 -2.32 -2.35 -16.98
N ARG A 114 -1.14 -1.70 -16.88
CA ARG A 114 0.13 -2.30 -17.32
C ARG A 114 0.45 -3.57 -16.55
N ILE A 115 0.31 -3.57 -15.23
CA ILE A 115 0.57 -4.76 -14.41
C ILE A 115 -0.33 -5.92 -14.83
N LEU A 116 -1.63 -5.68 -15.03
CA LEU A 116 -2.57 -6.74 -15.42
C LEU A 116 -2.26 -7.29 -16.82
N THR A 117 -2.01 -6.40 -17.80
CA THR A 117 -1.71 -6.83 -19.17
C THR A 117 -0.35 -7.52 -19.28
N ASP A 118 0.66 -7.05 -18.56
CA ASP A 118 1.99 -7.66 -18.55
C ASP A 118 1.99 -9.02 -17.87
N TRP A 119 1.25 -9.15 -16.74
CA TRP A 119 1.06 -10.43 -16.10
C TRP A 119 0.39 -11.46 -17.01
N ILE A 120 -0.67 -11.06 -17.74
CA ILE A 120 -1.32 -11.94 -18.73
C ILE A 120 -0.34 -12.29 -19.86
N ARG A 121 0.44 -11.34 -20.36
CA ARG A 121 1.45 -11.55 -21.41
C ARG A 121 2.53 -12.54 -20.98
N GLN A 122 2.87 -12.57 -19.69
CA GLN A 122 3.80 -13.53 -19.09
C GLN A 122 3.19 -14.92 -18.86
N GLY A 123 1.98 -15.17 -19.37
CA GLY A 123 1.28 -16.45 -19.21
C GLY A 123 0.42 -16.55 -17.94
N ALA A 124 0.13 -15.42 -17.31
CA ALA A 124 -0.67 -15.31 -16.08
C ALA A 124 -0.19 -16.29 -14.99
N PRO A 125 1.08 -16.22 -14.54
CA PRO A 125 1.62 -17.13 -13.55
C PRO A 125 0.83 -17.08 -12.24
N GLY A 126 0.61 -18.26 -11.62
CA GLY A 126 -0.10 -18.39 -10.36
C GLY A 126 0.77 -18.08 -9.14
N PRO A 127 0.16 -18.07 -7.95
CA PRO A 127 0.92 -17.93 -6.72
C PRO A 127 1.87 -19.11 -6.55
N SER A 128 3.08 -18.83 -6.12
CA SER A 128 4.16 -19.80 -5.95
C SER A 128 4.61 -19.87 -4.50
N ALA A 129 5.14 -21.03 -4.10
CA ALA A 129 5.83 -21.18 -2.81
C ALA A 129 7.13 -20.34 -2.74
N LYS A 130 7.65 -19.93 -3.91
CA LYS A 130 8.83 -19.06 -4.02
C LYS A 130 8.50 -17.57 -3.91
N ASP A 131 7.20 -17.20 -3.96
CA ASP A 131 6.81 -15.80 -3.77
C ASP A 131 7.29 -15.31 -2.42
N ALA A 132 7.96 -14.17 -2.41
CA ALA A 132 8.36 -13.50 -1.19
C ALA A 132 7.12 -13.20 -0.32
N LYS A 133 7.15 -13.59 0.95
CA LYS A 133 6.03 -13.39 1.89
C LYS A 133 6.16 -12.02 2.55
N LEU A 134 5.05 -11.29 2.64
CA LEU A 134 5.02 -10.03 3.40
C LEU A 134 5.23 -10.31 4.89
N GLU A 135 6.34 -9.85 5.45
CA GLU A 135 6.69 -10.03 6.86
C GLU A 135 6.31 -8.80 7.69
N ARG A 136 6.60 -7.61 7.18
CA ARG A 136 6.39 -6.36 7.91
C ARG A 136 5.78 -5.30 7.00
N LEU A 137 4.83 -4.54 7.55
CA LEU A 137 4.25 -3.35 6.93
C LEU A 137 4.46 -2.17 7.88
N VAL A 138 5.04 -1.08 7.39
CA VAL A 138 5.32 0.12 8.18
C VAL A 138 4.74 1.33 7.45
N VAL A 139 4.05 2.18 8.20
CA VAL A 139 3.64 3.50 7.73
C VAL A 139 4.56 4.56 8.34
N SER A 140 4.96 5.54 7.55
CA SER A 140 5.85 6.62 7.97
C SER A 140 5.33 7.97 7.46
N PRO A 141 5.34 8.99 8.33
CA PRO A 141 5.61 8.91 9.75
C PRO A 141 4.52 8.13 10.50
N GLY A 142 4.89 7.40 11.57
CA GLY A 142 3.95 6.64 12.40
C GLY A 142 3.17 7.54 13.34
N GLU A 143 3.79 8.61 13.81
CA GLU A 143 3.18 9.64 14.66
C GLU A 143 3.61 11.02 14.19
N SER A 144 2.70 11.98 14.25
CA SER A 144 2.94 13.36 13.84
C SER A 144 2.09 14.33 14.63
N VAL A 145 2.67 15.48 14.92
CA VAL A 145 1.94 16.60 15.50
C VAL A 145 1.80 17.66 14.43
N LEU A 146 0.58 18.03 14.12
CA LEU A 146 0.22 18.94 13.04
C LEU A 146 -0.82 19.95 13.52
N LYS A 147 -0.79 21.14 12.95
CA LYS A 147 -1.80 22.16 13.23
C LYS A 147 -3.02 21.98 12.32
N LYS A 148 -4.17 22.48 12.74
CA LYS A 148 -5.33 22.58 11.87
C LYS A 148 -4.98 23.33 10.58
N GLY A 149 -5.30 22.74 9.43
CA GLY A 149 -4.95 23.23 8.10
C GLY A 149 -3.69 22.63 7.49
N ASP A 150 -2.85 21.98 8.28
CA ASP A 150 -1.66 21.29 7.78
C ASP A 150 -2.03 20.04 7.00
N SER A 151 -1.08 19.56 6.20
CA SER A 151 -1.20 18.29 5.49
C SER A 151 0.08 17.47 5.60
N LEU A 152 -0.09 16.13 5.50
CA LEU A 152 0.99 15.16 5.61
C LEU A 152 0.83 14.08 4.55
N GLN A 153 1.93 13.67 3.92
CA GLN A 153 1.95 12.51 3.04
C GLN A 153 2.44 11.29 3.81
N LEU A 154 1.58 10.27 3.95
CA LEU A 154 1.99 8.98 4.49
C LEU A 154 2.69 8.15 3.42
N LYS A 155 3.76 7.47 3.82
CA LYS A 155 4.49 6.49 3.03
C LYS A 155 4.33 5.12 3.66
N VAL A 156 4.07 4.08 2.84
CA VAL A 156 3.92 2.70 3.30
C VAL A 156 5.05 1.85 2.73
N THR A 157 5.80 1.21 3.61
CA THR A 157 6.91 0.33 3.25
C THR A 157 6.59 -1.10 3.64
N ALA A 158 6.72 -2.03 2.70
CA ALA A 158 6.58 -3.47 2.90
C ALA A 158 7.95 -4.13 2.89
N SER A 159 8.23 -4.99 3.87
CA SER A 159 9.42 -5.85 3.92
C SER A 159 9.01 -7.30 3.71
N PHE A 160 9.79 -8.03 2.94
CA PHE A 160 9.49 -9.38 2.49
C PHE A 160 10.52 -10.40 2.97
N SER A 161 10.12 -11.69 2.96
CA SER A 161 10.93 -12.83 3.44
C SER A 161 12.21 -13.09 2.66
N ASP A 162 12.37 -12.49 1.49
CA ASP A 162 13.58 -12.51 0.68
C ASP A 162 14.57 -11.38 1.04
N GLY A 163 14.27 -10.62 2.09
CA GLY A 163 15.03 -9.45 2.52
C GLY A 163 14.76 -8.18 1.71
N SER A 164 13.92 -8.25 0.68
CA SER A 164 13.57 -7.06 -0.11
C SER A 164 12.64 -6.12 0.65
N SER A 165 12.73 -4.84 0.31
CA SER A 165 11.83 -3.80 0.84
C SER A 165 11.31 -2.95 -0.32
N ARG A 166 10.00 -2.68 -0.32
CA ARG A 166 9.33 -1.94 -1.40
C ARG A 166 8.45 -0.82 -0.83
N ASP A 167 8.44 0.32 -1.51
CA ASP A 167 7.43 1.34 -1.31
C ASP A 167 6.11 0.85 -1.94
N VAL A 168 5.13 0.61 -1.08
CA VAL A 168 3.81 0.13 -1.48
C VAL A 168 2.71 1.17 -1.26
N THR A 169 3.06 2.42 -1.04
CA THR A 169 2.13 3.53 -0.78
C THR A 169 1.04 3.60 -1.84
N ARG A 170 1.41 3.49 -3.11
CA ARG A 170 0.46 3.47 -4.22
C ARG A 170 -0.57 2.33 -4.12
N TRP A 171 -0.16 1.18 -3.60
CA TRP A 171 -0.97 -0.04 -3.54
C TRP A 171 -1.70 -0.21 -2.21
N ALA A 172 -1.37 0.60 -1.20
CA ALA A 172 -2.07 0.61 0.06
C ALA A 172 -3.44 1.30 -0.07
N ARG A 173 -4.44 0.81 0.64
CA ARG A 173 -5.72 1.49 0.85
C ARG A 173 -5.68 2.18 2.19
N PHE A 174 -6.17 3.41 2.24
CA PHE A 174 -6.14 4.21 3.44
C PHE A 174 -7.56 4.47 3.95
N ALA A 175 -7.69 4.61 5.26
CA ALA A 175 -8.92 5.06 5.90
C ALA A 175 -8.61 5.87 7.16
N SER A 176 -9.42 6.89 7.45
CA SER A 176 -9.38 7.61 8.71
C SER A 176 -10.37 6.98 9.69
N THR A 177 -10.01 6.96 10.98
CA THR A 177 -10.92 6.56 12.06
C THR A 177 -11.80 7.71 12.53
N ASP A 178 -11.35 8.96 12.35
CA ASP A 178 -12.11 10.16 12.69
C ASP A 178 -11.84 11.27 11.66
N ALA A 179 -12.74 11.37 10.70
CA ALA A 179 -12.66 12.36 9.63
C ALA A 179 -12.94 13.80 10.10
N ALA A 180 -13.50 14.00 11.31
CA ALA A 180 -13.71 15.34 11.84
C ALA A 180 -12.40 15.98 12.32
N ILE A 181 -11.44 15.17 12.75
CA ILE A 181 -10.13 15.63 13.18
C ILE A 181 -9.19 15.72 11.97
N ALA A 182 -9.09 14.64 11.20
CA ALA A 182 -8.28 14.63 9.99
C ALA A 182 -8.82 13.60 8.99
N GLU A 183 -8.90 14.00 7.75
CA GLU A 183 -9.25 13.13 6.63
C GLU A 183 -8.02 12.61 5.92
N ILE A 184 -8.18 11.52 5.17
CA ILE A 184 -7.13 10.94 4.33
C ILE A 184 -7.68 10.64 2.95
N ASP A 185 -6.92 11.00 1.92
CA ASP A 185 -7.23 10.55 0.58
C ASP A 185 -6.95 9.04 0.46
N GLU A 186 -7.99 8.25 0.23
CA GLU A 186 -7.92 6.78 0.21
C GLU A 186 -6.98 6.22 -0.87
N LYS A 187 -6.68 7.01 -1.90
CA LYS A 187 -5.84 6.60 -3.03
C LYS A 187 -4.38 6.97 -2.83
N THR A 188 -4.13 8.16 -2.33
CA THR A 188 -2.77 8.71 -2.25
C THR A 188 -2.16 8.63 -0.86
N GLY A 189 -2.98 8.53 0.20
CA GLY A 189 -2.50 8.57 1.58
C GLY A 189 -2.11 9.97 2.04
N LYS A 190 -2.62 11.03 1.36
CA LYS A 190 -2.46 12.41 1.82
C LYS A 190 -3.45 12.69 2.93
N VAL A 191 -2.94 13.09 4.08
CA VAL A 191 -3.70 13.50 5.25
C VAL A 191 -3.91 15.00 5.23
N SER A 192 -5.11 15.47 5.62
CA SER A 192 -5.45 16.88 5.81
C SER A 192 -6.08 17.06 7.19
N VAL A 193 -5.52 17.95 8.01
CA VAL A 193 -5.98 18.19 9.39
C VAL A 193 -7.11 19.21 9.38
N LEU A 194 -8.30 18.81 9.87
CA LEU A 194 -9.52 19.62 9.82
C LEU A 194 -9.94 20.13 11.20
N GLY A 195 -9.57 19.44 12.26
CA GLY A 195 -9.99 19.73 13.62
C GLY A 195 -8.85 19.62 14.63
N TYR A 196 -9.22 19.62 15.89
CA TYR A 196 -8.31 19.47 17.03
C TYR A 196 -8.55 18.11 17.70
N GLY A 197 -7.52 17.48 18.23
CA GLY A 197 -7.57 16.20 18.89
C GLY A 197 -6.61 15.18 18.27
N GLU A 198 -6.93 13.91 18.39
CA GLU A 198 -6.10 12.80 17.91
C GLU A 198 -6.87 11.98 16.87
N GLY A 199 -6.30 11.86 15.68
CA GLY A 199 -6.81 11.05 14.56
C GLY A 199 -5.88 9.89 14.24
N SER A 200 -6.44 8.72 13.95
CA SER A 200 -5.67 7.56 13.50
C SER A 200 -6.01 7.20 12.06
N PHE A 201 -5.01 6.71 11.34
CA PHE A 201 -5.14 6.29 9.94
C PHE A 201 -4.68 4.86 9.79
N THR A 202 -5.44 4.08 9.07
CA THR A 202 -5.07 2.71 8.71
C THR A 202 -4.57 2.65 7.28
N ALA A 203 -3.48 1.93 7.05
CA ALA A 203 -2.97 1.57 5.74
C ALA A 203 -3.05 0.05 5.57
N TRP A 204 -3.81 -0.41 4.58
CA TRP A 204 -4.04 -1.82 4.28
C TRP A 204 -3.26 -2.24 3.05
N TYR A 205 -2.48 -3.30 3.16
CA TYR A 205 -1.74 -3.89 2.04
C TYR A 205 -1.59 -5.40 2.24
N SER A 206 -1.99 -6.21 1.25
CA SER A 206 -1.83 -7.68 1.23
C SER A 206 -2.24 -8.36 2.55
N GLY A 207 -3.42 -7.99 3.08
CA GLY A 207 -3.97 -8.57 4.31
C GLY A 207 -3.34 -8.09 5.61
N ARG A 208 -2.39 -7.13 5.55
CA ARG A 208 -1.80 -6.50 6.74
C ARG A 208 -2.25 -5.06 6.88
N ILE A 209 -2.23 -4.58 8.12
CA ILE A 209 -2.61 -3.22 8.50
C ILE A 209 -1.43 -2.58 9.22
N ALA A 210 -1.11 -1.34 8.85
CA ALA A 210 -0.25 -0.45 9.61
C ALA A 210 -1.04 0.78 10.03
N ILE A 211 -0.70 1.38 11.16
CA ILE A 211 -1.43 2.50 11.74
C ILE A 211 -0.49 3.69 11.87
N ALA A 212 -0.98 4.88 11.47
CA ALA A 212 -0.37 6.16 11.77
C ALA A 212 -1.30 6.99 12.65
N ARG A 213 -0.73 7.90 13.44
CA ARG A 213 -1.47 8.84 14.28
C ARG A 213 -1.09 10.27 13.98
N VAL A 214 -2.06 11.15 14.03
CA VAL A 214 -1.86 12.59 13.96
C VAL A 214 -2.51 13.21 15.18
N THR A 215 -1.75 14.02 15.89
CA THR A 215 -2.21 14.84 17.00
C THR A 215 -2.29 16.29 16.52
N SER A 216 -3.46 16.91 16.66
CA SER A 216 -3.66 18.33 16.41
C SER A 216 -4.00 19.03 17.72
N PRO A 217 -3.04 19.75 18.33
CA PRO A 217 -3.23 20.38 19.63
C PRO A 217 -4.29 21.48 19.56
N TRP A 218 -5.04 21.64 20.66
CA TRP A 218 -5.95 22.77 20.82
C TRP A 218 -5.16 24.08 20.88
N PRO A 219 -5.68 25.15 20.30
CA PRO A 219 -4.97 26.44 20.24
C PRO A 219 -4.92 27.18 21.57
N ASN A 220 -5.59 26.66 22.59
CA ASN A 220 -5.67 27.32 23.90
C ASN A 220 -4.47 26.94 24.76
N GLU A 221 -3.77 27.91 25.27
CA GLU A 221 -2.78 27.73 26.32
C GLU A 221 -3.51 27.51 27.65
N ILE A 222 -3.34 26.34 28.24
CA ILE A 222 -3.84 26.02 29.59
C ILE A 222 -2.61 25.82 30.47
N GLU A 223 -2.57 26.53 31.61
CA GLU A 223 -1.45 26.42 32.55
C GLU A 223 -1.32 24.99 33.07
N LYS A 224 -0.08 24.49 33.16
CA LYS A 224 0.22 23.13 33.63
C LYS A 224 -0.32 22.84 35.00
N GLU A 225 -0.41 23.88 35.82
CA GLU A 225 -0.92 23.83 37.20
C GLU A 225 -2.35 23.32 37.25
N VAL A 226 -3.19 23.66 36.28
CA VAL A 226 -4.60 23.18 36.23
C VAL A 226 -4.65 21.66 36.20
N PHE A 227 -3.74 21.01 35.44
CA PHE A 227 -3.69 19.57 35.34
C PHE A 227 -2.99 18.92 36.54
N SER A 228 -1.95 19.57 37.08
CA SER A 228 -1.25 19.04 38.26
C SER A 228 -2.11 19.04 39.50
N GLN A 229 -3.05 19.97 39.59
CA GLN A 229 -4.01 20.10 40.69
C GLN A 229 -5.31 19.31 40.45
N ALA A 230 -5.51 18.73 39.28
CA ALA A 230 -6.68 17.93 38.97
C ALA A 230 -6.76 16.68 39.87
N PRO A 231 -7.93 16.32 40.40
CA PRO A 231 -8.06 15.18 41.29
C PRO A 231 -7.81 13.86 40.55
N LYS A 232 -6.79 13.14 41.00
CA LYS A 232 -6.42 11.80 40.48
C LYS A 232 -6.99 10.74 41.44
N ARG A 233 -8.16 10.21 41.15
CA ARG A 233 -8.87 9.24 42.02
C ARG A 233 -8.46 7.78 41.69
N ASN A 234 -7.97 7.54 40.49
CA ASN A 234 -7.60 6.21 40.05
C ASN A 234 -6.61 6.30 38.86
N VAL A 235 -6.09 5.15 38.41
CA VAL A 235 -5.14 5.04 37.31
C VAL A 235 -5.66 5.59 35.97
N ILE A 236 -6.98 5.62 35.77
CA ILE A 236 -7.60 6.17 34.57
C ILE A 236 -7.43 7.68 34.55
N ASP A 237 -7.71 8.35 35.67
CA ASP A 237 -7.55 9.80 35.81
C ASP A 237 -6.09 10.21 35.51
N GLU A 238 -5.13 9.46 36.08
CA GLU A 238 -3.70 9.70 35.82
C GLU A 238 -3.39 9.63 34.33
N ARG A 239 -3.84 8.56 33.63
CA ARG A 239 -3.59 8.38 32.19
C ARG A 239 -4.28 9.45 31.34
N VAL A 240 -5.51 9.82 31.68
CA VAL A 240 -6.25 10.88 30.99
C VAL A 240 -5.56 12.23 31.14
N ILE A 241 -5.12 12.58 32.36
CA ILE A 241 -4.43 13.83 32.62
C ILE A 241 -3.08 13.87 31.87
N ASP A 242 -2.30 12.78 31.88
CA ASP A 242 -1.05 12.67 31.13
C ASP A 242 -1.28 12.84 29.64
N GLN A 243 -2.34 12.24 29.09
CA GLN A 243 -2.71 12.40 27.67
C GLN A 243 -3.12 13.83 27.36
N LEU A 244 -3.94 14.47 28.20
CA LEU A 244 -4.35 15.87 28.02
C LEU A 244 -3.16 16.82 28.06
N LEU A 245 -2.23 16.61 29.00
CA LEU A 245 -0.98 17.38 29.06
C LEU A 245 -0.17 17.24 27.77
N SER A 246 -0.10 16.05 27.20
CA SER A 246 0.62 15.81 25.93
C SER A 246 -0.03 16.53 24.75
N LEU A 247 -1.36 16.64 24.73
CA LEU A 247 -2.13 17.29 23.65
C LEU A 247 -2.11 18.83 23.71
N ILE A 248 -1.90 19.41 24.89
CA ILE A 248 -1.99 20.88 25.10
C ILE A 248 -0.61 21.53 25.07
N HIS A 249 0.43 20.83 25.50
CA HIS A 249 1.79 21.39 25.63
C HIS A 249 2.73 21.05 24.47
N ILE A 250 2.22 20.62 23.32
CA ILE A 250 3.06 20.43 22.12
C ILE A 250 3.24 21.80 21.45
N SER A 251 4.05 22.67 22.06
CA SER A 251 4.40 23.98 21.50
C SER A 251 5.61 23.94 20.56
N GLU A 252 6.37 22.83 20.51
CA GLU A 252 7.44 22.62 19.54
C GLU A 252 7.60 21.12 19.18
N PRO A 253 7.94 20.76 17.92
CA PRO A 253 8.35 19.43 17.58
C PRO A 253 9.73 19.17 18.18
N THR A 254 9.80 18.85 19.46
CA THR A 254 11.05 18.39 20.06
C THR A 254 11.48 17.10 19.37
N ARG A 255 12.66 17.13 18.79
CA ARG A 255 13.45 16.06 18.16
C ARG A 255 13.75 14.87 19.09
N ARG A 256 12.83 14.45 19.95
CA ARG A 256 13.08 13.36 20.89
C ARG A 256 11.85 12.49 21.04
N TYR A 257 11.67 11.56 20.12
CA TYR A 257 11.17 10.21 20.41
C TYR A 257 11.52 9.31 19.23
N ALA A 258 12.82 9.10 19.02
CA ALA A 258 13.30 7.84 18.47
C ALA A 258 13.25 6.84 19.62
N ILE A 259 12.09 6.26 19.89
CA ILE A 259 12.03 5.06 20.72
C ILE A 259 12.48 3.92 19.80
N SER A 260 13.77 3.58 19.93
CA SER A 260 14.31 2.35 19.44
C SER A 260 13.63 1.20 20.18
N TYR A 261 12.69 0.51 19.54
CA TYR A 261 12.31 -0.81 19.96
C TYR A 261 13.45 -1.76 19.57
N SER A 262 14.49 -1.78 20.39
CA SER A 262 15.44 -2.88 20.44
C SER A 262 14.79 -4.01 21.24
N GLY A 263 14.57 -5.12 20.57
CA GLY A 263 14.42 -6.48 20.99
C GLY A 263 14.03 -6.83 22.43
N VAL A 264 13.00 -7.65 22.52
CA VAL A 264 12.98 -8.73 23.50
C VAL A 264 12.73 -10.02 22.73
N GLY A 265 13.59 -10.99 23.01
CA GLY A 265 13.83 -12.26 22.40
C GLY A 265 12.69 -13.26 22.31
#